data_d8f6482f439956614baaf1086a411f7c
#
_entry.id   d8f6482f439956614baaf1086a411f7c
#
_cell.length_a   1.000
_cell.length_b   1.000
_cell.length_c   1.000
_cell.angle_alpha   90.00
_cell.angle_beta   90.00
_cell.angle_gamma   90.00
#
_symmetry.space_group_name_H-M   'P 1'
#
loop_
_entity.id
_entity.type
_entity.pdbx_description
1 polymer ?
#
loop_
_entity_poly.entity_id
_entity_poly.type
_entity_poly.pdbx_seq_one_letter_code
_entity_poly.pdbx_strand_id
1 'polypeptide(L)'
;SGVFDIGSLGAYLLYVKQVSQPVGQISQQVNTLLAAVAGAERIFAVMNADPETDEGRTTLVRVLKDGDSLTETDRRTGHWAWKKPDGSLTELRGDVRFDHVDFGYDPEKTVLHDVSLFAKPGQKIAFVGSTGAGKTTITNLINRFYDIQSGSVTYDGIDVRDIRKDSLRRSLGIVLQDTHLFTGTAVSYTHLRAHET
;
A
#
# COMPACT_ATOMS: atom_id res chain seq x y z
N SER A 1 20.23 -38.94 67.20
CA SER A 1 18.97 -38.27 67.09
C SER A 1 19.25 -36.81 66.67
N GLY A 2 19.13 -36.59 65.34
CA GLY A 2 19.28 -35.24 64.78
C GLY A 2 18.02 -34.43 65.10
N VAL A 3 18.15 -33.49 66.00
CA VAL A 3 17.12 -32.51 66.27
C VAL A 3 17.13 -31.53 65.06
N PHE A 4 16.12 -31.62 64.21
CA PHE A 4 15.90 -30.57 63.23
C PHE A 4 15.50 -29.29 64.00
N ASP A 5 16.42 -28.34 64.04
CA ASP A 5 16.17 -27.03 64.62
C ASP A 5 15.21 -26.25 63.68
N ILE A 6 14.12 -25.71 64.25
CA ILE A 6 13.12 -24.93 63.50
C ILE A 6 13.78 -23.74 62.81
N GLY A 7 14.81 -23.16 63.40
CA GLY A 7 15.59 -22.09 62.80
C GLY A 7 16.33 -22.49 61.52
N SER A 8 16.94 -23.66 61.49
CA SER A 8 17.63 -24.17 60.31
C SER A 8 16.65 -24.54 59.17
N LEU A 9 15.45 -25.05 59.51
CA LEU A 9 14.41 -25.29 58.54
C LEU A 9 13.89 -23.97 57.92
N GLY A 10 13.69 -22.95 58.76
CA GLY A 10 13.29 -21.61 58.28
C GLY A 10 14.34 -20.97 57.36
N ALA A 11 15.62 -21.06 57.73
CA ALA A 11 16.69 -20.59 56.87
C ALA A 11 16.79 -21.34 55.54
N TYR A 12 16.62 -22.64 55.56
CA TYR A 12 16.61 -23.47 54.33
C TYR A 12 15.46 -23.04 53.37
N LEU A 13 14.25 -22.85 53.87
CA LEU A 13 13.13 -22.38 53.05
C LEU A 13 13.34 -20.97 52.47
N LEU A 14 13.96 -20.06 53.23
CA LEU A 14 14.35 -18.76 52.74
C LEU A 14 15.38 -18.83 51.62
N TYR A 15 16.41 -19.65 51.74
CA TYR A 15 17.42 -19.86 50.70
C TYR A 15 16.83 -20.49 49.46
N VAL A 16 15.97 -21.50 49.58
CA VAL A 16 15.28 -22.12 48.45
C VAL A 16 14.46 -21.07 47.69
N LYS A 17 13.70 -20.23 48.41
CA LYS A 17 12.89 -19.15 47.81
C LYS A 17 13.81 -18.12 47.14
N GLN A 18 14.90 -17.74 47.77
CA GLN A 18 15.86 -16.76 47.25
C GLN A 18 16.56 -17.22 45.98
N VAL A 19 16.82 -18.52 45.83
CA VAL A 19 17.40 -19.11 44.61
C VAL A 19 16.33 -19.28 43.53
N SER A 20 15.09 -19.63 43.90
CA SER A 20 14.01 -19.85 42.93
C SER A 20 13.55 -18.58 42.22
N GLN A 21 13.61 -17.42 42.90
CA GLN A 21 13.20 -16.13 42.30
C GLN A 21 14.03 -15.73 41.07
N PRO A 22 15.40 -15.73 41.13
CA PRO A 22 16.21 -15.38 39.95
C PRO A 22 16.00 -16.36 38.78
N VAL A 23 15.77 -17.64 39.06
CA VAL A 23 15.49 -18.64 38.00
C VAL A 23 14.21 -18.31 37.27
N GLY A 24 13.14 -17.94 37.97
CA GLY A 24 11.90 -17.49 37.38
C GLY A 24 12.07 -16.20 36.54
N GLN A 25 12.84 -15.23 37.03
CA GLN A 25 13.16 -14.00 36.32
C GLN A 25 13.92 -14.26 35.01
N ILE A 26 14.95 -15.15 35.06
CA ILE A 26 15.70 -15.53 33.84
C ILE A 26 14.76 -16.16 32.81
N SER A 27 13.91 -17.09 33.22
CA SER A 27 12.92 -17.70 32.31
C SER A 27 12.01 -16.68 31.66
N GLN A 28 11.56 -15.67 32.40
CA GLN A 28 10.73 -14.60 31.88
C GLN A 28 11.50 -13.69 30.91
N GLN A 29 12.77 -13.40 31.21
CA GLN A 29 13.64 -12.61 30.31
C GLN A 29 13.90 -13.35 29.00
N VAL A 30 14.12 -14.67 29.03
CA VAL A 30 14.27 -15.48 27.82
C VAL A 30 13.01 -15.42 26.95
N ASN A 31 11.83 -15.55 27.55
CA ASN A 31 10.58 -15.42 26.79
C ASN A 31 10.40 -14.03 26.17
N THR A 32 10.77 -12.97 26.91
CA THR A 32 10.74 -11.60 26.39
C THR A 32 11.71 -11.42 25.22
N LEU A 33 12.92 -11.98 25.33
CA LEU A 33 13.92 -11.95 24.27
C LEU A 33 13.42 -12.67 23.01
N LEU A 34 12.83 -13.87 23.17
CA LEU A 34 12.27 -14.61 22.04
C LEU A 34 11.14 -13.84 21.33
N ALA A 35 10.28 -13.19 22.12
CA ALA A 35 9.23 -12.34 21.53
C ALA A 35 9.81 -11.12 20.79
N ALA A 36 10.87 -10.51 21.34
CA ALA A 36 11.56 -9.39 20.70
C ALA A 36 12.24 -9.83 19.38
N VAL A 37 12.90 -11.00 19.36
CA VAL A 37 13.50 -11.56 18.14
C VAL A 37 12.44 -11.84 17.07
N ALA A 38 11.32 -12.47 17.44
CA ALA A 38 10.22 -12.72 16.50
C ALA A 38 9.61 -11.41 15.94
N GLY A 39 9.53 -10.36 16.77
CA GLY A 39 9.13 -9.03 16.33
C GLY A 39 10.13 -8.41 15.36
N ALA A 40 11.41 -8.50 15.68
CA ALA A 40 12.49 -7.99 14.83
C ALA A 40 12.52 -8.73 13.47
N GLU A 41 12.33 -10.03 13.44
CA GLU A 41 12.27 -10.82 12.20
C GLU A 41 11.18 -10.29 11.24
N ARG A 42 9.99 -9.99 11.77
CA ARG A 42 8.91 -9.42 10.96
C ARG A 42 9.25 -8.03 10.43
N ILE A 43 9.88 -7.19 11.23
CA ILE A 43 10.32 -5.85 10.81
C ILE A 43 11.37 -5.98 9.71
N PHE A 44 12.38 -6.81 9.89
CA PHE A 44 13.43 -7.04 8.90
C PHE A 44 12.89 -7.68 7.62
N ALA A 45 11.87 -8.55 7.69
CA ALA A 45 11.22 -9.11 6.52
C ALA A 45 10.57 -8.01 5.66
N VAL A 46 9.94 -7.01 6.28
CA VAL A 46 9.37 -5.86 5.57
C VAL A 46 10.46 -4.93 5.04
N MET A 47 11.50 -4.66 5.85
CA MET A 47 12.62 -3.77 5.43
C MET A 47 13.44 -4.34 4.28
N ASN A 48 13.57 -5.67 4.21
CA ASN A 48 14.33 -6.38 3.18
C ASN A 48 13.44 -6.84 2.01
N ALA A 49 12.14 -6.52 2.02
CA ALA A 49 11.27 -6.83 0.90
C ALA A 49 11.74 -6.07 -0.35
N ASP A 50 11.74 -6.75 -1.49
CA ASP A 50 12.10 -6.13 -2.75
C ASP A 50 11.16 -4.96 -3.06
N PRO A 51 11.69 -3.80 -3.50
CA PRO A 51 10.87 -2.68 -3.88
C PRO A 51 10.01 -3.03 -5.09
N GLU A 52 8.84 -2.40 -5.19
CA GLU A 52 7.95 -2.57 -6.32
C GLU A 52 8.67 -2.17 -7.62
N THR A 53 8.73 -3.06 -8.61
CA THR A 53 9.30 -2.76 -9.92
C THR A 53 8.43 -1.74 -10.67
N ASP A 54 9.06 -0.70 -11.24
CA ASP A 54 8.40 0.33 -12.03
C ASP A 54 9.26 0.68 -13.24
N GLU A 55 8.85 0.16 -14.40
CA GLU A 55 9.51 0.41 -15.68
C GLU A 55 8.86 1.57 -16.46
N GLY A 56 7.80 2.18 -15.91
CA GLY A 56 7.11 3.30 -16.51
C GLY A 56 8.02 4.51 -16.71
N ARG A 57 7.89 5.18 -17.85
CA ARG A 57 8.70 6.35 -18.20
C ARG A 57 7.89 7.63 -18.36
N THR A 58 6.58 7.51 -18.52
CA THR A 58 5.67 8.66 -18.62
C THR A 58 5.39 9.21 -17.23
N THR A 59 5.52 10.51 -17.05
CA THR A 59 5.37 11.20 -15.75
C THR A 59 4.21 12.19 -15.79
N LEU A 60 3.63 12.48 -14.63
CA LEU A 60 2.57 13.48 -14.46
C LEU A 60 3.21 14.85 -14.15
N VAL A 61 2.96 15.84 -15.00
CA VAL A 61 3.48 17.20 -14.87
C VAL A 61 2.36 18.23 -14.85
N ARG A 62 2.61 19.37 -14.24
CA ARG A 62 1.70 20.54 -14.32
C ARG A 62 1.91 21.27 -15.62
N VAL A 63 0.82 21.77 -16.20
CA VAL A 63 0.87 22.50 -17.46
C VAL A 63 0.07 23.80 -17.41
N LEU A 64 0.52 24.78 -18.17
CA LEU A 64 -0.30 25.89 -18.62
C LEU A 64 -1.01 25.45 -19.89
N LYS A 65 -2.31 25.69 -19.94
CA LYS A 65 -3.12 25.41 -21.12
C LYS A 65 -3.51 26.74 -21.79
N ASP A 66 -3.09 26.90 -23.03
CA ASP A 66 -3.46 28.04 -23.88
C ASP A 66 -4.07 27.50 -25.17
N GLY A 67 -5.40 27.48 -25.20
CA GLY A 67 -6.16 26.78 -26.25
C GLY A 67 -5.84 25.28 -26.24
N ASP A 68 -5.27 24.78 -27.33
CA ASP A 68 -4.83 23.39 -27.50
C ASP A 68 -3.36 23.18 -27.15
N SER A 69 -2.62 24.24 -26.84
CA SER A 69 -1.21 24.17 -26.48
C SER A 69 -1.02 23.90 -25.00
N LEU A 70 -0.14 22.94 -24.69
CA LEU A 70 0.26 22.59 -23.33
C LEU A 70 1.74 22.94 -23.13
N THR A 71 2.02 23.68 -22.06
CA THR A 71 3.40 24.05 -21.70
C THR A 71 3.65 23.63 -20.25
N GLU A 72 4.70 22.86 -20.01
CA GLU A 72 5.09 22.44 -18.66
C GLU A 72 5.42 23.64 -17.77
N THR A 73 4.99 23.59 -16.51
CA THR A 73 5.19 24.66 -15.53
C THR A 73 5.25 24.14 -14.09
N ASP A 74 6.01 24.82 -13.25
CA ASP A 74 6.04 24.56 -11.80
C ASP A 74 4.91 25.26 -11.04
N ARG A 75 4.17 26.16 -11.71
CA ARG A 75 3.06 26.89 -11.07
C ARG A 75 1.87 25.99 -10.81
N ARG A 76 1.10 26.32 -9.78
CA ARG A 76 -0.17 25.63 -9.49
C ARG A 76 -1.26 26.14 -10.42
N THR A 77 -1.50 25.44 -11.53
CA THR A 77 -2.46 25.82 -12.56
C THR A 77 -3.79 25.06 -12.47
N GLY A 78 -3.81 23.94 -11.72
CA GLY A 78 -4.95 23.00 -11.73
C GLY A 78 -5.01 22.10 -12.97
N HIS A 79 -4.16 22.33 -13.97
CA HIS A 79 -4.08 21.53 -15.18
C HIS A 79 -2.87 20.60 -15.14
N TRP A 80 -3.07 19.35 -15.58
CA TRP A 80 -2.07 18.30 -15.56
C TRP A 80 -1.99 17.64 -16.93
N ALA A 81 -0.80 17.12 -17.24
CA ALA A 81 -0.55 16.36 -18.47
C ALA A 81 0.41 15.21 -18.21
N TRP A 82 0.31 14.19 -19.04
CA TRP A 82 1.27 13.12 -19.16
C TRP A 82 2.44 13.57 -20.03
N LYS A 83 3.64 13.58 -19.48
CA LYS A 83 4.89 13.86 -20.21
C LYS A 83 5.51 12.52 -20.60
N LYS A 84 5.53 12.23 -21.90
CA LYS A 84 6.18 11.05 -22.45
C LYS A 84 7.69 11.21 -22.55
N PRO A 85 8.46 10.12 -22.72
CA PRO A 85 9.92 10.19 -22.85
C PRO A 85 10.43 11.05 -24.03
N ASP A 86 9.63 11.18 -25.09
CA ASP A 86 9.90 12.04 -26.24
C ASP A 86 9.64 13.54 -25.97
N GLY A 87 9.20 13.88 -24.76
CA GLY A 87 8.84 15.23 -24.37
C GLY A 87 7.43 15.68 -24.75
N SER A 88 6.67 14.84 -25.47
CA SER A 88 5.29 15.17 -25.84
C SER A 88 4.38 15.18 -24.59
N LEU A 89 3.42 16.12 -24.60
CA LEU A 89 2.45 16.30 -23.52
C LEU A 89 1.06 15.84 -23.98
N THR A 90 0.42 14.98 -23.19
CA THR A 90 -0.96 14.55 -23.38
C THR A 90 -1.79 15.03 -22.19
N GLU A 91 -2.85 15.81 -22.43
CA GLU A 91 -3.69 16.33 -21.36
C GLU A 91 -4.29 15.21 -20.50
N LEU A 92 -4.25 15.37 -19.18
CA LEU A 92 -4.93 14.48 -18.24
C LEU A 92 -6.44 14.73 -18.31
N ARG A 93 -7.19 13.79 -18.84
CA ARG A 93 -8.65 13.87 -19.01
C ARG A 93 -9.41 12.83 -18.20
N GLY A 94 -8.77 11.69 -17.93
CA GLY A 94 -9.38 10.58 -17.22
C GLY A 94 -10.16 9.60 -18.12
N ASP A 95 -9.74 9.42 -19.39
CA ASP A 95 -10.24 8.35 -20.26
C ASP A 95 -9.56 7.04 -19.88
N VAL A 96 -10.32 6.09 -19.34
CA VAL A 96 -9.82 4.76 -18.93
C VAL A 96 -10.43 3.71 -19.82
N ARG A 97 -9.62 2.80 -20.34
CA ARG A 97 -10.07 1.68 -21.17
C ARG A 97 -9.40 0.40 -20.80
N PHE A 98 -10.19 -0.66 -20.75
CA PHE A 98 -9.76 -2.06 -20.70
C PHE A 98 -10.09 -2.69 -22.05
N ASP A 99 -9.17 -3.41 -22.59
CA ASP A 99 -9.31 -4.10 -23.88
C ASP A 99 -8.84 -5.53 -23.74
N HIS A 100 -9.81 -6.47 -23.80
CA HIS A 100 -9.59 -7.92 -23.71
C HIS A 100 -8.71 -8.33 -22.52
N VAL A 101 -9.01 -7.81 -21.31
CA VAL A 101 -8.18 -8.01 -20.10
C VAL A 101 -8.53 -9.33 -19.42
N ASP A 102 -7.50 -10.18 -19.25
CA ASP A 102 -7.52 -11.33 -18.36
C ASP A 102 -6.64 -11.04 -17.14
N PHE A 103 -7.12 -11.39 -15.96
CA PHE A 103 -6.39 -11.21 -14.72
C PHE A 103 -6.81 -12.19 -13.64
N GLY A 104 -5.82 -12.69 -12.89
CA GLY A 104 -5.98 -13.45 -11.66
C GLY A 104 -4.88 -13.13 -10.67
N TYR A 105 -5.21 -13.13 -9.38
CA TYR A 105 -4.22 -12.98 -8.29
C TYR A 105 -3.32 -14.20 -8.17
N ASP A 106 -3.83 -15.35 -8.59
CA ASP A 106 -3.13 -16.61 -8.69
C ASP A 106 -3.09 -17.01 -10.17
N PRO A 107 -1.93 -17.43 -10.74
CA PRO A 107 -1.83 -17.87 -12.13
C PRO A 107 -2.83 -18.97 -12.50
N GLU A 108 -3.23 -19.82 -11.54
CA GLU A 108 -4.19 -20.90 -11.77
C GLU A 108 -5.65 -20.46 -11.63
N LYS A 109 -5.92 -19.25 -11.12
CA LYS A 109 -7.28 -18.77 -10.84
C LYS A 109 -7.53 -17.39 -11.45
N THR A 110 -8.02 -17.38 -12.68
CA THR A 110 -8.45 -16.16 -13.36
C THR A 110 -9.70 -15.59 -12.69
N VAL A 111 -9.72 -14.27 -12.43
CA VAL A 111 -10.81 -13.52 -11.83
C VAL A 111 -11.54 -12.66 -12.87
N LEU A 112 -10.80 -12.08 -13.81
CA LEU A 112 -11.33 -11.34 -14.94
C LEU A 112 -11.06 -12.13 -16.21
N HIS A 113 -12.09 -12.36 -17.01
CA HIS A 113 -12.01 -13.09 -18.27
C HIS A 113 -12.47 -12.20 -19.41
N ASP A 114 -11.57 -11.87 -20.32
CA ASP A 114 -11.84 -11.10 -21.55
C ASP A 114 -12.66 -9.84 -21.30
N VAL A 115 -12.26 -9.06 -20.27
CA VAL A 115 -13.01 -7.88 -19.85
C VAL A 115 -12.64 -6.70 -20.72
N SER A 116 -13.66 -6.14 -21.41
CA SER A 116 -13.55 -4.90 -22.18
C SER A 116 -14.54 -3.89 -21.62
N LEU A 117 -14.05 -2.72 -21.20
CA LEU A 117 -14.86 -1.62 -20.68
C LEU A 117 -14.15 -0.29 -20.92
N PHE A 118 -14.93 0.79 -20.86
CA PHE A 118 -14.37 2.13 -20.95
C PHE A 118 -15.10 3.11 -20.02
N ALA A 119 -14.38 4.13 -19.58
CA ALA A 119 -14.90 5.29 -18.87
C ALA A 119 -14.40 6.55 -19.56
N LYS A 120 -15.29 7.33 -20.14
CA LYS A 120 -14.95 8.61 -20.78
C LYS A 120 -14.72 9.70 -19.72
N PRO A 121 -13.98 10.77 -20.04
CA PRO A 121 -13.81 11.92 -19.17
C PRO A 121 -15.13 12.42 -18.58
N GLY A 122 -15.19 12.59 -17.25
CA GLY A 122 -16.39 13.04 -16.53
C GLY A 122 -17.51 12.01 -16.37
N GLN A 123 -17.39 10.83 -16.94
CA GLN A 123 -18.39 9.76 -16.82
C GLN A 123 -18.30 9.10 -15.44
N LYS A 124 -19.47 8.83 -14.83
CA LYS A 124 -19.59 8.02 -13.62
C LYS A 124 -19.96 6.59 -13.99
N ILE A 125 -19.14 5.62 -13.55
CA ILE A 125 -19.35 4.20 -13.79
C ILE A 125 -19.65 3.52 -12.45
N ALA A 126 -20.69 2.68 -12.41
CA ALA A 126 -21.01 1.83 -11.28
C ALA A 126 -20.81 0.35 -11.65
N PHE A 127 -19.97 -0.34 -10.88
CA PHE A 127 -19.81 -1.79 -11.01
C PHE A 127 -20.80 -2.50 -10.08
N VAL A 128 -21.67 -3.33 -10.65
CA VAL A 128 -22.69 -4.09 -9.92
C VAL A 128 -22.41 -5.58 -10.09
N GLY A 129 -22.57 -6.35 -9.03
CA GLY A 129 -22.34 -7.79 -9.03
C GLY A 129 -22.17 -8.36 -7.63
N SER A 130 -22.19 -9.69 -7.50
CA SER A 130 -21.98 -10.40 -6.25
C SER A 130 -20.56 -10.18 -5.67
N THR A 131 -20.37 -10.57 -4.41
CA THR A 131 -19.03 -10.60 -3.81
C THR A 131 -18.15 -11.59 -4.60
N GLY A 132 -16.92 -11.16 -4.92
CA GLY A 132 -16.02 -11.95 -5.75
C GLY A 132 -16.15 -11.76 -7.27
N ALA A 133 -17.11 -10.96 -7.76
CA ALA A 133 -17.29 -10.69 -9.20
C ALA A 133 -16.22 -9.78 -9.84
N GLY A 134 -15.07 -9.53 -9.19
CA GLY A 134 -13.97 -8.77 -9.77
C GLY A 134 -14.10 -7.24 -9.69
N LYS A 135 -15.11 -6.67 -9.02
CA LYS A 135 -15.30 -5.20 -8.94
C LYS A 135 -14.08 -4.47 -8.37
N THR A 136 -13.59 -4.92 -7.22
CA THR A 136 -12.39 -4.38 -6.57
C THR A 136 -11.13 -4.65 -7.41
N THR A 137 -11.10 -5.76 -8.12
CA THR A 137 -10.00 -6.11 -9.01
C THR A 137 -9.85 -5.08 -10.14
N ILE A 138 -10.95 -4.61 -10.75
CA ILE A 138 -10.90 -3.57 -11.78
C ILE A 138 -10.27 -2.28 -11.21
N THR A 139 -10.68 -1.84 -10.02
CA THR A 139 -10.10 -0.64 -9.39
C THR A 139 -8.63 -0.82 -9.05
N ASN A 140 -8.22 -2.01 -8.60
CA ASN A 140 -6.82 -2.33 -8.32
C ASN A 140 -5.95 -2.29 -9.59
N LEU A 141 -6.48 -2.75 -10.74
CA LEU A 141 -5.78 -2.70 -12.01
C LEU A 141 -5.66 -1.28 -12.57
N ILE A 142 -6.68 -0.42 -12.40
CA ILE A 142 -6.60 1.00 -12.76
C ILE A 142 -5.45 1.70 -12.01
N ASN A 143 -5.26 1.36 -10.72
CA ASN A 143 -4.18 1.88 -9.89
C ASN A 143 -2.84 1.18 -10.09
N ARG A 144 -2.82 0.17 -10.96
CA ARG A 144 -1.64 -0.65 -11.22
C ARG A 144 -1.01 -1.20 -9.92
N PHE A 145 -1.85 -1.70 -8.99
CA PHE A 145 -1.37 -2.49 -7.86
C PHE A 145 -0.94 -3.89 -8.29
N TYR A 146 -1.44 -4.34 -9.43
CA TYR A 146 -1.10 -5.58 -10.10
C TYR A 146 -0.99 -5.33 -11.60
N ASP A 147 -0.11 -6.04 -12.27
CA ASP A 147 -0.01 -6.04 -13.72
C ASP A 147 -0.92 -7.15 -14.32
N ILE A 148 -1.54 -6.88 -15.46
CA ILE A 148 -2.46 -7.79 -16.15
C ILE A 148 -1.71 -8.95 -16.82
N GLN A 149 -2.38 -10.10 -16.99
CA GLN A 149 -1.83 -11.27 -17.65
C GLN A 149 -1.96 -11.18 -19.18
N SER A 150 -3.10 -10.67 -19.67
CA SER A 150 -3.30 -10.40 -21.11
C SER A 150 -4.17 -9.18 -21.32
N GLY A 151 -4.21 -8.69 -22.56
CA GLY A 151 -4.92 -7.49 -22.94
C GLY A 151 -4.17 -6.19 -22.66
N SER A 152 -4.90 -5.08 -22.59
CA SER A 152 -4.33 -3.78 -22.28
C SER A 152 -5.25 -2.94 -21.38
N VAL A 153 -4.64 -2.13 -20.52
CA VAL A 153 -5.32 -1.08 -19.75
C VAL A 153 -4.69 0.25 -20.13
N THR A 154 -5.48 1.17 -20.66
CA THR A 154 -4.98 2.49 -21.04
C THR A 154 -5.63 3.60 -20.22
N TYR A 155 -4.84 4.64 -19.94
CA TYR A 155 -5.26 5.87 -19.30
C TYR A 155 -4.89 7.06 -20.19
N ASP A 156 -5.89 7.80 -20.67
CA ASP A 156 -5.73 8.84 -21.68
C ASP A 156 -5.01 8.37 -22.96
N GLY A 157 -5.24 7.11 -23.36
CA GLY A 157 -4.62 6.48 -24.52
C GLY A 157 -3.17 6.02 -24.31
N ILE A 158 -2.64 6.07 -23.09
CA ILE A 158 -1.31 5.59 -22.72
C ILE A 158 -1.49 4.28 -21.95
N ASP A 159 -0.75 3.22 -22.29
CA ASP A 159 -0.76 1.99 -21.50
C ASP A 159 -0.28 2.29 -20.07
N VAL A 160 -1.02 1.81 -19.07
CA VAL A 160 -0.67 2.06 -17.66
C VAL A 160 0.71 1.51 -17.30
N ARG A 161 1.23 0.54 -18.04
CA ARG A 161 2.58 -0.01 -17.87
C ARG A 161 3.68 0.98 -18.26
N ASP A 162 3.38 1.88 -19.21
CA ASP A 162 4.30 2.92 -19.65
C ASP A 162 4.28 4.16 -18.72
N ILE A 163 3.28 4.26 -17.83
CA ILE A 163 3.16 5.36 -16.86
C ILE A 163 3.87 4.96 -15.56
N ARG A 164 4.68 5.84 -15.00
CA ARG A 164 5.26 5.64 -13.66
C ARG A 164 4.16 5.46 -12.62
N LYS A 165 4.29 4.43 -11.78
CA LYS A 165 3.28 4.07 -10.78
C LYS A 165 2.98 5.21 -9.81
N ASP A 166 4.01 5.97 -9.38
CA ASP A 166 3.84 7.14 -8.53
C ASP A 166 3.02 8.25 -9.21
N SER A 167 3.28 8.50 -10.49
CA SER A 167 2.57 9.50 -11.30
C SER A 167 1.12 9.08 -11.58
N LEU A 168 0.90 7.80 -11.90
CA LEU A 168 -0.43 7.23 -12.09
C LEU A 168 -1.28 7.39 -10.82
N ARG A 169 -0.76 6.93 -9.69
CA ARG A 169 -1.45 6.96 -8.39
C ARG A 169 -1.70 8.39 -7.89
N ARG A 170 -0.82 9.34 -8.20
CA ARG A 170 -1.03 10.78 -7.92
C ARG A 170 -2.16 11.40 -8.73
N SER A 171 -2.47 10.89 -9.90
CA SER A 171 -3.59 11.35 -10.74
C SER A 171 -4.94 10.83 -10.27
N LEU A 172 -4.96 9.80 -9.43
CA LEU A 172 -6.14 9.09 -8.97
C LEU A 172 -6.41 9.37 -7.48
N GLY A 173 -7.68 9.42 -7.12
CA GLY A 173 -8.13 9.44 -5.73
C GLY A 173 -8.85 8.13 -5.40
N ILE A 174 -8.40 7.42 -4.38
CA ILE A 174 -9.04 6.19 -3.91
C ILE A 174 -9.74 6.45 -2.59
N VAL A 175 -11.00 5.99 -2.48
CA VAL A 175 -11.70 5.88 -1.20
C VAL A 175 -11.83 4.39 -0.89
N LEU A 176 -11.16 3.95 0.17
CA LEU A 176 -11.19 2.56 0.62
C LEU A 176 -12.50 2.26 1.36
N GLN A 177 -12.92 0.99 1.34
CA GLN A 177 -14.11 0.53 2.05
C GLN A 177 -13.96 0.70 3.58
N ASP A 178 -12.78 0.41 4.11
CA ASP A 178 -12.43 0.55 5.53
C ASP A 178 -11.76 1.90 5.80
N THR A 179 -12.46 2.98 5.49
CA THR A 179 -11.94 4.33 5.71
C THR A 179 -12.02 4.68 7.20
N HIS A 180 -10.87 4.89 7.84
CA HIS A 180 -10.80 5.43 9.19
C HIS A 180 -11.03 6.94 9.18
N LEU A 181 -12.14 7.38 9.77
CA LEU A 181 -12.43 8.79 9.95
C LEU A 181 -11.92 9.23 11.33
N PHE A 182 -11.00 10.17 11.33
CA PHE A 182 -10.55 10.82 12.56
C PHE A 182 -11.38 12.07 12.79
N THR A 183 -11.93 12.22 14.00
CA THR A 183 -12.60 13.44 14.41
C THR A 183 -11.56 14.45 14.88
N GLY A 184 -11.45 15.59 14.20
CA GLY A 184 -10.46 16.61 14.54
C GLY A 184 -10.64 17.87 13.70
N THR A 185 -9.87 18.90 14.04
CA THR A 185 -9.83 20.13 13.25
C THR A 185 -8.91 19.95 12.04
N ALA A 186 -9.06 20.79 11.00
CA ALA A 186 -8.19 20.79 9.84
C ALA A 186 -6.70 20.95 10.20
N VAL A 187 -6.39 21.67 11.28
CA VAL A 187 -5.04 21.83 11.83
C VAL A 187 -4.47 20.51 12.36
N SER A 188 -5.29 19.70 13.04
CA SER A 188 -4.87 18.39 13.54
C SER A 188 -4.46 17.44 12.41
N TYR A 189 -5.16 17.50 11.26
CA TYR A 189 -4.82 16.70 10.07
C TYR A 189 -3.52 17.15 9.39
N THR A 190 -3.22 18.42 9.39
CA THR A 190 -1.97 18.93 8.82
C THR A 190 -0.74 18.55 9.65
N HIS A 191 -0.88 18.47 10.97
CA HIS A 191 0.19 18.02 11.86
C HIS A 191 0.50 16.51 11.72
N LEU A 192 -0.50 15.67 11.49
CA LEU A 192 -0.27 14.24 11.22
C LEU A 192 0.57 14.03 9.95
N ARG A 193 0.34 14.86 8.92
CA ARG A 193 1.08 14.78 7.65
C ARG A 193 2.52 15.31 7.75
N ALA A 194 2.83 16.16 8.70
CA ALA A 194 4.17 16.72 8.89
C ALA A 194 5.17 15.73 9.54
N HIS A 195 4.69 14.61 10.09
CA HIS A 195 5.54 13.55 10.65
C HIS A 195 5.84 12.39 9.69
N GLU A 196 5.33 12.47 8.45
CA GLU A 196 5.53 11.43 7.41
C GLU A 196 6.52 11.86 6.29
N THR A 197 7.26 12.96 6.48
CA THR A 197 8.30 13.41 5.54
C THR A 197 9.69 13.31 6.14
#